data_12ef6c4617efb699497322083c6757ed
#
_entry.id   12ef6c4617efb699497322083c6757ed
#
_cell.length_a   1.000
_cell.length_b   1.000
_cell.length_c   1.000
_cell.angle_alpha   90.00
_cell.angle_beta   90.00
_cell.angle_gamma   90.00
#
_symmetry.space_group_name_H-M   'P 1'
#
loop_
_entity.id
_entity.type
_entity.pdbx_description
1 polymer ?
#
loop_
_entity_poly.entity_id
_entity_poly.type
_entity_poly.pdbx_seq_one_letter_code
_entity_poly.pdbx_strand_id
1 'polypeptide(L)'
;MGRAIGAALVARGDSVVATLGREAARTDVMELRPVDVVFEFTHAEAVVANARVAAGAGARVMVTGTSGWAADPTIRDELADIAAASDMRVVAGATFSVATVLFSGIAVEAARRFGRFPDFDAYVFEHHRRTKPDRPSGTALAIAEQMLPHLRSKRRARLPEGQGAPDPETLEVVAIRAGASPGMHVVGFDAPGESIELRVTARDRSAYVAGALLAADTALADPDLPPGLITFAELLDRATTDTPTGDQR
;
A
#
# COMPACT_ATOMS: atom_id res chain seq x y z
N MET A 1 -2.96 -11.70 7.27
CA MET A 1 -1.59 -11.45 6.76
C MET A 1 -0.55 -12.08 7.67
N GLY A 2 -0.48 -11.79 8.93
CA GLY A 2 0.59 -12.24 9.83
C GLY A 2 0.97 -13.73 9.72
N ARG A 3 -0.02 -14.66 9.73
CA ARG A 3 0.27 -16.10 9.56
C ARG A 3 0.93 -16.44 8.21
N ALA A 4 0.54 -15.78 7.13
CA ALA A 4 1.14 -16.03 5.81
C ALA A 4 2.57 -15.49 5.72
N ILE A 5 2.83 -14.32 6.33
CA ILE A 5 4.18 -13.77 6.46
C ILE A 5 5.05 -14.70 7.30
N GLY A 6 4.59 -15.14 8.48
CA GLY A 6 5.33 -16.06 9.32
C GLY A 6 5.69 -17.38 8.61
N ALA A 7 4.76 -17.95 7.84
CA ALA A 7 5.04 -19.14 7.04
C ALA A 7 6.09 -18.89 5.95
N ALA A 8 6.05 -17.72 5.30
CA ALA A 8 7.03 -17.35 4.27
C ALA A 8 8.43 -17.10 4.87
N LEU A 9 8.52 -16.47 6.04
CA LEU A 9 9.77 -16.28 6.78
C LEU A 9 10.43 -17.64 7.12
N VAL A 10 9.65 -18.56 7.69
CA VAL A 10 10.15 -19.91 8.00
C VAL A 10 10.62 -20.64 6.74
N ALA A 11 9.84 -20.55 5.63
CA ALA A 11 10.23 -21.17 4.37
C ALA A 11 11.51 -20.58 3.76
N ARG A 12 11.81 -19.30 4.05
CA ARG A 12 13.02 -18.59 3.64
C ARG A 12 14.22 -18.90 4.55
N GLY A 13 14.00 -19.50 5.71
CA GLY A 13 15.03 -19.83 6.69
C GLY A 13 15.24 -18.75 7.76
N ASP A 14 14.35 -17.76 7.84
CA ASP A 14 14.37 -16.75 8.90
C ASP A 14 13.86 -17.31 10.23
N SER A 15 14.33 -16.73 11.33
CA SER A 15 13.90 -17.08 12.68
C SER A 15 12.66 -16.27 13.08
N VAL A 16 11.53 -16.93 13.22
CA VAL A 16 10.30 -16.31 13.76
C VAL A 16 10.30 -16.49 15.28
N VAL A 17 10.72 -15.47 16.01
CA VAL A 17 10.89 -15.52 17.47
C VAL A 17 9.54 -15.42 18.22
N ALA A 18 8.53 -14.74 17.65
CA ALA A 18 7.20 -14.66 18.23
C ALA A 18 6.12 -14.41 17.18
N THR A 19 4.93 -14.90 17.45
CA THR A 19 3.71 -14.55 16.73
C THR A 19 2.67 -14.11 17.74
N LEU A 20 2.36 -12.81 17.76
CA LEU A 20 1.46 -12.22 18.74
C LEU A 20 0.05 -12.15 18.18
N GLY A 21 -0.91 -12.71 18.93
CA GLY A 21 -2.33 -12.57 18.67
C GLY A 21 -2.95 -11.48 19.56
N ARG A 22 -4.26 -11.38 19.47
CA ARG A 22 -5.04 -10.37 20.22
C ARG A 22 -4.89 -10.49 21.75
N GLU A 23 -4.62 -11.68 22.27
CA GLU A 23 -4.54 -12.01 23.70
C GLU A 23 -3.12 -12.08 24.23
N ALA A 24 -2.08 -11.91 23.38
CA ALA A 24 -0.69 -11.97 23.82
C ALA A 24 -0.34 -10.76 24.69
N ALA A 25 0.23 -11.01 25.86
CA ALA A 25 0.71 -9.95 26.72
C ALA A 25 1.90 -9.25 26.04
N ARG A 26 1.82 -7.92 25.90
CA ARG A 26 2.87 -7.10 25.26
C ARG A 26 4.20 -7.12 26.02
N THR A 27 4.16 -7.44 27.29
CA THR A 27 5.34 -7.59 28.17
C THR A 27 6.27 -8.73 27.75
N ASP A 28 5.71 -9.81 27.21
CA ASP A 28 6.51 -11.00 26.84
C ASP A 28 7.45 -10.74 25.65
N VAL A 29 7.15 -9.73 24.83
CA VAL A 29 7.97 -9.39 23.64
C VAL A 29 9.25 -8.66 24.01
N MET A 30 9.25 -7.89 25.09
CA MET A 30 10.43 -7.14 25.53
C MET A 30 11.55 -8.07 26.04
N GLU A 31 11.22 -9.33 26.33
CA GLU A 31 12.19 -10.37 26.70
C GLU A 31 12.82 -11.04 25.48
N LEU A 32 12.26 -10.86 24.26
CA LEU A 32 12.67 -11.53 23.03
C LEU A 32 13.79 -10.78 22.26
N ARG A 33 14.59 -9.98 22.95
CA ARG A 33 15.67 -9.22 22.29
C ARG A 33 16.82 -10.11 21.82
N PRO A 34 17.49 -9.73 20.71
CA PRO A 34 17.15 -8.66 19.74
C PRO A 34 16.14 -9.14 18.68
N VAL A 35 15.30 -8.23 18.20
CA VAL A 35 14.38 -8.48 17.08
C VAL A 35 14.75 -7.53 15.93
N ASP A 36 15.11 -8.06 14.76
CA ASP A 36 15.47 -7.20 13.62
C ASP A 36 14.25 -6.56 12.99
N VAL A 37 13.16 -7.33 12.80
CA VAL A 37 11.96 -6.91 12.08
C VAL A 37 10.69 -7.26 12.82
N VAL A 38 9.74 -6.34 12.84
CA VAL A 38 8.36 -6.56 13.28
C VAL A 38 7.40 -6.37 12.11
N PHE A 39 6.52 -7.34 11.86
CA PHE A 39 5.42 -7.26 10.90
C PHE A 39 4.10 -7.02 11.63
N GLU A 40 3.54 -5.83 11.46
CA GLU A 40 2.33 -5.37 12.12
C GLU A 40 1.14 -5.37 11.14
N PHE A 41 0.14 -6.22 11.40
CA PHE A 41 -1.07 -6.36 10.59
C PHE A 41 -2.28 -6.60 11.51
N THR A 42 -2.64 -5.60 12.30
CA THR A 42 -3.66 -5.69 13.35
C THR A 42 -4.84 -4.72 13.11
N HIS A 43 -5.00 -3.70 13.94
CA HIS A 43 -6.07 -2.69 13.88
C HIS A 43 -5.49 -1.30 14.06
N ALA A 44 -6.17 -0.28 13.54
CA ALA A 44 -5.72 1.10 13.57
C ALA A 44 -5.33 1.58 14.98
N GLU A 45 -6.18 1.28 15.98
CA GLU A 45 -5.97 1.71 17.36
C GLU A 45 -4.77 1.03 18.05
N ALA A 46 -4.27 -0.09 17.48
CA ALA A 46 -3.15 -0.83 18.08
C ALA A 46 -1.78 -0.43 17.50
N VAL A 47 -1.73 0.25 16.35
CA VAL A 47 -0.50 0.49 15.60
C VAL A 47 0.55 1.22 16.43
N VAL A 48 0.20 2.32 17.09
CA VAL A 48 1.11 3.09 17.95
C VAL A 48 1.63 2.25 19.11
N ALA A 49 0.74 1.55 19.79
CA ALA A 49 1.13 0.70 20.91
C ALA A 49 2.04 -0.46 20.46
N ASN A 50 1.77 -1.03 19.27
CA ASN A 50 2.62 -2.06 18.68
C ASN A 50 3.99 -1.50 18.26
N ALA A 51 4.05 -0.24 17.76
CA ALA A 51 5.30 0.43 17.44
C ALA A 51 6.17 0.64 18.69
N ARG A 52 5.57 1.04 19.82
CA ARG A 52 6.30 1.15 21.10
C ARG A 52 6.86 -0.19 21.57
N VAL A 53 6.09 -1.26 21.39
CA VAL A 53 6.54 -2.62 21.70
C VAL A 53 7.69 -3.04 20.79
N ALA A 54 7.60 -2.77 19.48
CA ALA A 54 8.66 -3.04 18.52
C ALA A 54 9.95 -2.28 18.88
N ALA A 55 9.85 -0.99 19.17
CA ALA A 55 10.96 -0.16 19.63
C ALA A 55 11.59 -0.71 20.91
N GLY A 56 10.76 -1.05 21.90
CA GLY A 56 11.21 -1.67 23.17
C GLY A 56 11.91 -3.02 22.98
N ALA A 57 11.55 -3.79 21.96
CA ALA A 57 12.21 -5.04 21.57
C ALA A 57 13.49 -4.81 20.74
N GLY A 58 13.85 -3.57 20.44
CA GLY A 58 15.05 -3.21 19.67
C GLY A 58 14.91 -3.47 18.17
N ALA A 59 13.68 -3.48 17.63
CA ALA A 59 13.45 -3.67 16.21
C ALA A 59 14.09 -2.54 15.40
N ARG A 60 14.79 -2.90 14.35
CA ARG A 60 15.39 -1.96 13.39
C ARG A 60 14.38 -1.54 12.32
N VAL A 61 13.45 -2.44 11.98
CA VAL A 61 12.42 -2.20 10.99
C VAL A 61 11.06 -2.68 11.51
N MET A 62 10.02 -1.88 11.31
CA MET A 62 8.62 -2.28 11.47
C MET A 62 7.90 -2.11 10.15
N VAL A 63 7.31 -3.19 9.63
CA VAL A 63 6.46 -3.16 8.44
C VAL A 63 5.00 -3.19 8.88
N THR A 64 4.25 -2.11 8.64
CA THR A 64 2.83 -2.03 9.00
C THR A 64 1.91 -1.99 7.79
N GLY A 65 1.04 -2.99 7.70
CA GLY A 65 -0.02 -3.08 6.70
C GLY A 65 -1.42 -2.87 7.28
N THR A 66 -1.51 -2.41 8.49
CA THR A 66 -2.77 -2.01 9.10
C THR A 66 -3.27 -0.72 8.45
N SER A 67 -4.52 -0.70 8.03
CA SER A 67 -5.18 0.47 7.42
C SER A 67 -6.01 1.25 8.42
N GLY A 68 -6.37 2.49 8.05
CA GLY A 68 -7.33 3.31 8.80
C GLY A 68 -6.72 4.31 9.78
N TRP A 69 -5.44 4.20 10.12
CA TRP A 69 -4.74 5.14 11.00
C TRP A 69 -4.06 6.29 10.24
N ALA A 70 -3.66 6.05 9.00
CA ALA A 70 -2.83 7.01 8.25
C ALA A 70 -3.54 8.33 7.89
N ALA A 71 -4.87 8.39 8.00
CA ALA A 71 -5.65 9.60 7.82
C ALA A 71 -5.61 10.54 9.05
N ASP A 72 -5.20 10.03 10.21
CA ASP A 72 -5.03 10.83 11.43
C ASP A 72 -3.59 11.33 11.53
N PRO A 73 -3.35 12.66 11.38
CA PRO A 73 -2.00 13.23 11.46
C PRO A 73 -1.35 13.00 12.82
N THR A 74 -2.13 12.98 13.91
CA THR A 74 -1.60 12.75 15.25
C THR A 74 -0.96 11.38 15.39
N ILE A 75 -1.61 10.34 14.83
CA ILE A 75 -1.07 8.98 14.83
C ILE A 75 0.18 8.88 13.96
N ARG A 76 0.19 9.57 12.82
CA ARG A 76 1.36 9.60 11.92
C ARG A 76 2.57 10.24 12.60
N ASP A 77 2.38 11.40 13.21
CA ASP A 77 3.44 12.14 13.91
C ASP A 77 3.98 11.31 15.07
N GLU A 78 3.10 10.69 15.87
CA GLU A 78 3.49 9.83 16.97
C GLU A 78 4.28 8.59 16.53
N LEU A 79 3.91 7.96 15.40
CA LEU A 79 4.67 6.86 14.82
C LEU A 79 6.05 7.30 14.33
N ALA A 80 6.13 8.47 13.70
CA ALA A 80 7.39 9.03 13.23
C ALA A 80 8.32 9.35 14.41
N ASP A 81 7.79 9.93 15.48
CA ASP A 81 8.54 10.24 16.70
C ASP A 81 9.07 8.98 17.39
N ILE A 82 8.24 7.94 17.53
CA ILE A 82 8.67 6.65 18.10
C ILE A 82 9.78 6.04 17.25
N ALA A 83 9.62 6.05 15.93
CA ALA A 83 10.59 5.51 14.99
C ALA A 83 11.93 6.23 15.08
N ALA A 84 11.92 7.56 15.06
CA ALA A 84 13.13 8.40 15.16
C ALA A 84 13.84 8.24 16.53
N ALA A 85 13.07 8.20 17.62
CA ALA A 85 13.63 8.07 18.96
C ALA A 85 14.26 6.71 19.25
N SER A 86 13.88 5.66 18.50
CA SER A 86 14.36 4.27 18.69
C SER A 86 15.29 3.77 17.59
N ASP A 87 15.76 4.63 16.70
CA ASP A 87 16.55 4.26 15.50
C ASP A 87 15.86 3.21 14.63
N MET A 88 14.53 3.23 14.59
CA MET A 88 13.70 2.29 13.85
C MET A 88 13.17 2.92 12.57
N ARG A 89 13.05 2.13 11.52
CA ARG A 89 12.39 2.50 10.26
C ARG A 89 11.01 1.87 10.21
N VAL A 90 9.96 2.67 10.13
CA VAL A 90 8.59 2.19 9.99
C VAL A 90 8.18 2.30 8.52
N VAL A 91 8.03 1.16 7.87
CA VAL A 91 7.53 1.10 6.48
C VAL A 91 6.04 0.84 6.50
N ALA A 92 5.26 1.83 6.08
CA ALA A 92 3.80 1.77 6.06
C ALA A 92 3.24 1.58 4.65
N GLY A 93 2.21 0.74 4.51
CA GLY A 93 1.53 0.56 3.23
C GLY A 93 0.08 0.11 3.37
N ALA A 94 -0.83 0.79 2.68
CA ALA A 94 -2.21 0.29 2.51
C ALA A 94 -2.24 -0.99 1.67
N THR A 95 -1.21 -1.21 0.87
CA THR A 95 -0.93 -2.43 0.12
C THR A 95 0.57 -2.67 0.04
N PHE A 96 0.98 -3.93 0.10
CA PHE A 96 2.36 -4.36 -0.17
C PHE A 96 2.49 -5.11 -1.51
N SER A 97 1.50 -5.04 -2.38
CA SER A 97 1.64 -5.53 -3.74
C SER A 97 2.49 -4.54 -4.56
N VAL A 98 3.73 -4.90 -4.89
CA VAL A 98 4.63 -4.10 -5.73
C VAL A 98 3.93 -3.72 -7.05
N ALA A 99 3.27 -4.69 -7.69
CA ALA A 99 2.54 -4.43 -8.94
C ALA A 99 1.43 -3.38 -8.75
N THR A 100 0.71 -3.38 -7.62
CA THR A 100 -0.34 -2.40 -7.36
C THR A 100 0.24 -1.00 -7.08
N VAL A 101 1.37 -0.91 -6.36
CA VAL A 101 2.04 0.36 -6.09
C VAL A 101 2.57 0.97 -7.40
N LEU A 102 3.30 0.20 -8.19
CA LEU A 102 3.82 0.66 -9.49
C LEU A 102 2.68 1.01 -10.46
N PHE A 103 1.62 0.20 -10.50
CA PHE A 103 0.42 0.49 -11.28
C PHE A 103 -0.19 1.84 -10.91
N SER A 104 -0.27 2.17 -9.61
CA SER A 104 -0.79 3.48 -9.16
C SER A 104 0.06 4.63 -9.70
N GLY A 105 1.39 4.55 -9.62
CA GLY A 105 2.29 5.56 -10.20
C GLY A 105 2.14 5.71 -11.71
N ILE A 106 2.01 4.59 -12.43
CA ILE A 106 1.78 4.59 -13.89
C ILE A 106 0.42 5.22 -14.23
N ALA A 107 -0.62 4.93 -13.45
CA ALA A 107 -1.95 5.52 -13.62
C ALA A 107 -1.94 7.05 -13.44
N VAL A 108 -1.22 7.54 -12.44
CA VAL A 108 -1.02 8.99 -12.21
C VAL A 108 -0.26 9.63 -13.35
N GLU A 109 0.81 9.01 -13.85
CA GLU A 109 1.55 9.52 -15.02
C GLU A 109 0.69 9.51 -16.29
N ALA A 110 -0.13 8.48 -16.48
CA ALA A 110 -1.10 8.42 -17.57
C ALA A 110 -2.12 9.57 -17.44
N ALA A 111 -2.69 9.79 -16.25
CA ALA A 111 -3.60 10.90 -16.00
C ALA A 111 -2.97 12.26 -16.30
N ARG A 112 -1.69 12.44 -15.95
CA ARG A 112 -0.93 13.66 -16.25
C ARG A 112 -0.77 13.92 -17.75
N ARG A 113 -0.64 12.86 -18.55
CA ARG A 113 -0.51 12.94 -20.01
C ARG A 113 -1.84 13.11 -20.69
N PHE A 114 -2.77 12.18 -20.48
CA PHE A 114 -4.09 12.15 -21.13
C PHE A 114 -5.02 13.28 -20.65
N GLY A 115 -4.96 13.66 -19.37
CA GLY A 115 -5.78 14.74 -18.83
C GLY A 115 -5.52 16.14 -19.42
N ARG A 116 -4.52 16.28 -20.30
CA ARG A 116 -4.27 17.51 -21.09
C ARG A 116 -5.16 17.59 -22.33
N PHE A 117 -5.67 16.46 -22.80
CA PHE A 117 -6.49 16.36 -24.01
C PHE A 117 -7.95 16.27 -23.62
N PRO A 118 -8.79 17.24 -24.04
CA PRO A 118 -10.18 17.34 -23.56
C PRO A 118 -11.08 16.21 -24.05
N ASP A 119 -10.70 15.53 -25.13
CA ASP A 119 -11.47 14.44 -25.72
C ASP A 119 -11.31 13.11 -24.94
N PHE A 120 -10.26 12.99 -24.10
CA PHE A 120 -10.09 11.81 -23.26
C PHE A 120 -10.84 11.93 -21.96
N ASP A 121 -11.77 11.01 -21.73
CA ASP A 121 -12.45 10.83 -20.47
C ASP A 121 -11.84 9.68 -19.67
N ALA A 122 -11.69 9.86 -18.36
CA ALA A 122 -11.04 8.88 -17.48
C ALA A 122 -12.06 8.16 -16.61
N TYR A 123 -11.80 6.89 -16.33
CA TYR A 123 -12.55 6.09 -15.37
C TYR A 123 -11.65 5.14 -14.59
N VAL A 124 -12.13 4.73 -13.40
CA VAL A 124 -11.51 3.68 -12.58
C VAL A 124 -12.52 2.55 -12.39
N PHE A 125 -12.10 1.32 -12.62
CA PHE A 125 -12.93 0.14 -12.44
C PHE A 125 -12.21 -0.87 -11.56
N GLU A 126 -12.96 -1.51 -10.63
CA GLU A 126 -12.41 -2.56 -9.78
C GLU A 126 -13.35 -3.76 -9.64
N HIS A 127 -12.75 -4.93 -9.45
CA HIS A 127 -13.47 -6.16 -9.16
C HIS A 127 -12.82 -6.90 -7.99
N HIS A 128 -13.58 -7.12 -6.93
CA HIS A 128 -13.17 -7.91 -5.78
C HIS A 128 -14.21 -8.99 -5.43
N ARG A 129 -13.76 -9.94 -4.60
CA ARG A 129 -14.63 -11.00 -4.08
C ARG A 129 -15.90 -10.45 -3.45
N ARG A 130 -16.98 -11.24 -3.50
CA ARG A 130 -18.30 -10.88 -2.97
C ARG A 130 -18.27 -10.41 -1.51
N THR A 131 -17.39 -10.99 -0.70
CA THR A 131 -17.31 -10.75 0.75
C THR A 131 -16.45 -9.57 1.17
N LYS A 132 -15.90 -8.78 0.21
CA LYS A 132 -15.15 -7.57 0.56
C LYS A 132 -16.13 -6.45 0.97
N PRO A 133 -16.02 -5.95 2.23
CA PRO A 133 -17.04 -5.05 2.79
C PRO A 133 -17.00 -3.63 2.21
N ASP A 134 -15.80 -3.10 1.98
CA ASP A 134 -15.61 -1.75 1.45
C ASP A 134 -15.93 -1.68 -0.05
N ARG A 135 -16.64 -0.63 -0.48
CA ARG A 135 -17.04 -0.41 -1.88
C ARG A 135 -17.22 1.07 -2.16
N PRO A 136 -16.32 1.71 -2.97
CA PRO A 136 -15.12 1.15 -3.58
C PRO A 136 -14.08 0.69 -2.55
N SER A 137 -13.02 -0.01 -3.03
CA SER A 137 -11.87 -0.34 -2.19
C SER A 137 -11.04 0.91 -1.91
N GLY A 138 -10.35 0.92 -0.76
CA GLY A 138 -9.41 1.99 -0.44
C GLY A 138 -8.34 2.19 -1.52
N THR A 139 -7.89 1.11 -2.18
CA THR A 139 -6.94 1.18 -3.29
C THR A 139 -7.52 1.91 -4.51
N ALA A 140 -8.76 1.60 -4.90
CA ALA A 140 -9.40 2.25 -6.05
C ALA A 140 -9.63 3.74 -5.79
N LEU A 141 -10.05 4.09 -4.57
CA LEU A 141 -10.21 5.50 -4.18
C LEU A 141 -8.87 6.23 -4.16
N ALA A 142 -7.84 5.65 -3.58
CA ALA A 142 -6.51 6.26 -3.52
C ALA A 142 -5.92 6.49 -4.93
N ILE A 143 -6.11 5.56 -5.87
CA ILE A 143 -5.72 5.74 -7.28
C ILE A 143 -6.48 6.91 -7.90
N ALA A 144 -7.80 6.94 -7.74
CA ALA A 144 -8.64 8.00 -8.31
C ALA A 144 -8.31 9.38 -7.73
N GLU A 145 -8.10 9.48 -6.42
CA GLU A 145 -7.71 10.72 -5.73
C GLU A 145 -6.35 11.24 -6.19
N GLN A 146 -5.37 10.35 -6.41
CA GLN A 146 -4.06 10.72 -6.94
C GLN A 146 -4.10 11.14 -8.41
N MET A 147 -5.00 10.57 -9.22
CA MET A 147 -5.20 10.96 -10.61
C MET A 147 -5.90 12.31 -10.75
N LEU A 148 -6.84 12.60 -9.85
CA LEU A 148 -7.79 13.73 -9.96
C LEU A 148 -7.13 15.10 -10.21
N PRO A 149 -6.03 15.49 -9.55
CA PRO A 149 -5.35 16.77 -9.79
C PRO A 149 -4.81 16.95 -11.22
N HIS A 150 -4.64 15.85 -11.96
CA HIS A 150 -4.10 15.83 -13.31
C HIS A 150 -5.18 15.78 -14.41
N LEU A 151 -6.45 15.59 -14.04
CA LEU A 151 -7.59 15.50 -14.94
C LEU A 151 -8.33 16.84 -14.99
N ARG A 152 -8.14 17.62 -16.07
CA ARG A 152 -8.69 18.98 -16.18
C ARG A 152 -10.21 19.05 -16.12
N SER A 153 -10.90 18.02 -16.63
CA SER A 153 -12.36 17.92 -16.68
C SER A 153 -13.00 17.39 -15.41
N LYS A 154 -12.21 16.78 -14.49
CA LYS A 154 -12.73 16.12 -13.29
C LYS A 154 -12.48 16.94 -12.02
N ARG A 155 -13.48 16.96 -11.11
CA ARG A 155 -13.44 17.68 -9.83
C ARG A 155 -13.57 16.78 -8.62
N ARG A 156 -14.11 15.56 -8.80
CA ARG A 156 -14.39 14.61 -7.74
C ARG A 156 -14.30 13.18 -8.25
N ALA A 157 -14.01 12.25 -7.36
CA ALA A 157 -14.01 10.82 -7.64
C ALA A 157 -15.06 10.14 -6.75
N ARG A 158 -15.97 9.36 -7.34
CA ARG A 158 -17.00 8.63 -6.60
C ARG A 158 -17.58 7.45 -7.38
N LEU A 159 -18.34 6.60 -6.66
CA LEU A 159 -19.18 5.59 -7.29
C LEU A 159 -20.26 6.26 -8.17
N PRO A 160 -20.65 5.62 -9.27
CA PRO A 160 -21.82 6.01 -10.01
C PRO A 160 -23.07 6.04 -9.12
N GLU A 161 -23.85 7.10 -9.24
CA GLU A 161 -25.10 7.31 -8.51
C GLU A 161 -26.27 7.53 -9.48
N GLY A 162 -27.42 6.90 -9.20
CA GLY A 162 -28.63 7.12 -9.97
C GLY A 162 -28.68 6.41 -11.33
N GLN A 163 -29.51 6.97 -12.24
CA GLN A 163 -29.71 6.53 -13.62
C GLN A 163 -29.45 7.69 -14.57
N GLY A 164 -28.97 7.39 -15.76
CA GLY A 164 -28.69 8.38 -16.81
C GLY A 164 -27.22 8.64 -17.02
N ALA A 165 -26.90 9.69 -17.76
CA ALA A 165 -25.52 10.08 -18.02
C ALA A 165 -24.85 10.60 -16.75
N PRO A 166 -23.58 10.26 -16.50
CA PRO A 166 -22.84 10.76 -15.36
C PRO A 166 -22.59 12.28 -15.49
N ASP A 167 -22.38 12.91 -14.34
CA ASP A 167 -21.86 14.27 -14.32
C ASP A 167 -20.44 14.30 -14.91
N PRO A 168 -20.18 15.08 -15.98
CA PRO A 168 -18.89 15.10 -16.67
C PRO A 168 -17.72 15.51 -15.78
N GLU A 169 -17.96 16.24 -14.68
CA GLU A 169 -16.92 16.58 -13.70
C GLU A 169 -16.60 15.45 -12.70
N THR A 170 -17.27 14.31 -12.82
CA THR A 170 -17.04 13.15 -11.93
C THR A 170 -16.12 12.14 -12.60
N LEU A 171 -15.02 11.79 -11.92
CA LEU A 171 -14.24 10.59 -12.20
C LEU A 171 -14.99 9.40 -11.58
N GLU A 172 -15.62 8.57 -12.40
CA GLU A 172 -16.35 7.42 -11.93
C GLU A 172 -15.40 6.32 -11.42
N VAL A 173 -15.68 5.82 -10.21
CA VAL A 173 -14.99 4.68 -9.62
C VAL A 173 -15.97 3.51 -9.53
N VAL A 174 -15.99 2.68 -10.55
CA VAL A 174 -16.93 1.54 -10.66
C VAL A 174 -16.40 0.35 -9.89
N ALA A 175 -17.20 -0.19 -8.98
CA ALA A 175 -16.79 -1.29 -8.12
C ALA A 175 -17.72 -2.50 -8.20
N ILE A 176 -17.20 -3.64 -8.65
CA ILE A 176 -17.91 -4.93 -8.66
C ILE A 176 -17.52 -5.77 -7.45
N ARG A 177 -18.52 -6.41 -6.85
CA ARG A 177 -18.38 -7.41 -5.78
C ARG A 177 -19.03 -8.71 -6.23
N ALA A 178 -18.22 -9.65 -6.75
CA ALA A 178 -18.70 -10.94 -7.28
C ALA A 178 -17.62 -12.02 -7.17
N GLY A 179 -18.03 -13.27 -7.07
CA GLY A 179 -17.12 -14.42 -7.08
C GLY A 179 -16.06 -14.39 -5.99
N ALA A 180 -14.85 -14.83 -6.33
CA ALA A 180 -13.71 -15.01 -5.43
C ALA A 180 -12.46 -14.18 -5.84
N SER A 181 -12.59 -13.21 -6.75
CA SER A 181 -11.47 -12.37 -7.21
C SER A 181 -10.71 -11.76 -6.04
N PRO A 182 -9.40 -11.95 -5.92
CA PRO A 182 -8.60 -11.33 -4.89
C PRO A 182 -8.53 -9.80 -5.01
N GLY A 183 -8.56 -9.30 -6.24
CA GLY A 183 -8.54 -7.89 -6.59
C GLY A 183 -8.07 -7.66 -8.03
N MET A 184 -8.80 -6.82 -8.74
CA MET A 184 -8.43 -6.34 -10.07
C MET A 184 -8.79 -4.86 -10.15
N HIS A 185 -7.89 -4.06 -10.72
CA HIS A 185 -8.11 -2.64 -10.97
C HIS A 185 -7.80 -2.34 -12.42
N VAL A 186 -8.60 -1.49 -13.02
CA VAL A 186 -8.40 -0.92 -14.35
C VAL A 186 -8.49 0.60 -14.23
N VAL A 187 -7.60 1.29 -14.90
CA VAL A 187 -7.69 2.72 -15.19
C VAL A 187 -7.79 2.87 -16.68
N GLY A 188 -8.86 3.48 -17.16
CA GLY A 188 -9.11 3.71 -18.57
C GLY A 188 -9.14 5.19 -18.92
N PHE A 189 -8.76 5.48 -20.16
CA PHE A 189 -8.91 6.77 -20.82
C PHE A 189 -9.53 6.51 -22.18
N ASP A 190 -10.71 7.06 -22.42
CA ASP A 190 -11.52 6.82 -23.61
C ASP A 190 -11.75 8.12 -24.37
N ALA A 191 -11.62 8.06 -25.69
CA ALA A 191 -11.87 9.19 -26.61
C ALA A 191 -12.59 8.70 -27.87
N PRO A 192 -13.20 9.59 -28.67
CA PRO A 192 -13.79 9.20 -29.93
C PRO A 192 -12.76 8.49 -30.85
N GLY A 193 -12.97 7.20 -31.09
CA GLY A 193 -12.16 6.40 -31.99
C GLY A 193 -10.99 5.62 -31.37
N GLU A 194 -10.64 5.86 -30.10
CA GLU A 194 -9.59 5.11 -29.42
C GLU A 194 -9.76 5.08 -27.90
N SER A 195 -9.24 4.04 -27.27
CA SER A 195 -9.18 3.93 -25.82
C SER A 195 -7.89 3.26 -25.37
N ILE A 196 -7.49 3.51 -24.15
CA ILE A 196 -6.39 2.82 -23.48
C ILE A 196 -6.82 2.36 -22.09
N GLU A 197 -6.44 1.15 -21.74
CA GLU A 197 -6.64 0.59 -20.41
C GLU A 197 -5.31 0.12 -19.81
N LEU A 198 -5.09 0.53 -18.57
CA LEU A 198 -4.07 -0.04 -17.71
C LEU A 198 -4.75 -1.01 -16.75
N ARG A 199 -4.19 -2.21 -16.58
CA ARG A 199 -4.81 -3.23 -15.73
C ARG A 199 -3.80 -3.92 -14.83
N VAL A 200 -4.16 -4.05 -13.55
CA VAL A 200 -3.47 -4.91 -12.58
C VAL A 200 -4.44 -5.95 -12.02
N THR A 201 -4.01 -7.19 -11.89
CA THR A 201 -4.82 -8.28 -11.34
C THR A 201 -3.98 -9.06 -10.32
N ALA A 202 -4.42 -9.09 -9.07
CA ALA A 202 -3.89 -10.00 -8.08
C ALA A 202 -4.41 -11.43 -8.36
N ARG A 203 -3.53 -12.43 -8.30
CA ARG A 203 -3.92 -13.84 -8.44
C ARG A 203 -4.28 -14.46 -7.10
N ASP A 204 -3.51 -14.09 -6.06
CA ASP A 204 -3.71 -14.51 -4.69
C ASP A 204 -3.06 -13.51 -3.72
N ARG A 205 -2.86 -13.89 -2.47
CA ARG A 205 -2.23 -13.04 -1.45
C ARG A 205 -0.71 -13.13 -1.38
N SER A 206 -0.07 -13.98 -2.17
CA SER A 206 1.39 -14.15 -2.15
C SER A 206 2.11 -12.86 -2.52
N ALA A 207 1.58 -12.08 -3.46
CA ALA A 207 2.13 -10.78 -3.84
C ALA A 207 2.25 -9.80 -2.66
N TYR A 208 1.27 -9.81 -1.76
CA TYR A 208 1.30 -8.95 -0.56
C TYR A 208 2.32 -9.43 0.48
N VAL A 209 2.48 -10.74 0.61
CA VAL A 209 3.51 -11.35 1.48
C VAL A 209 4.89 -11.02 0.95
N ALA A 210 5.14 -11.28 -0.33
CA ALA A 210 6.41 -11.00 -0.98
C ALA A 210 6.81 -9.52 -0.86
N GLY A 211 5.87 -8.61 -1.09
CA GLY A 211 6.13 -7.18 -0.95
C GLY A 211 6.37 -6.73 0.49
N ALA A 212 5.72 -7.34 1.48
CA ALA A 212 6.01 -7.04 2.89
C ALA A 212 7.43 -7.51 3.29
N LEU A 213 7.86 -8.67 2.80
CA LEU A 213 9.23 -9.15 2.99
C LEU A 213 10.24 -8.26 2.26
N LEU A 214 9.94 -7.88 1.02
CA LEU A 214 10.77 -6.94 0.25
C LEU A 214 10.93 -5.60 1.00
N ALA A 215 9.85 -5.08 1.57
CA ALA A 215 9.89 -3.83 2.34
C ALA A 215 10.84 -3.94 3.54
N ALA A 216 10.79 -5.06 4.26
CA ALA A 216 11.69 -5.31 5.38
C ALA A 216 13.15 -5.42 4.92
N ASP A 217 13.41 -6.22 3.90
CA ASP A 217 14.75 -6.48 3.38
C ASP A 217 15.38 -5.19 2.84
N THR A 218 14.61 -4.40 2.05
CA THR A 218 15.08 -3.12 1.51
C THR A 218 15.39 -2.12 2.62
N ALA A 219 14.49 -1.97 3.60
CA ALA A 219 14.70 -1.04 4.71
C ALA A 219 15.87 -1.46 5.63
N LEU A 220 16.15 -2.76 5.78
CA LEU A 220 17.32 -3.26 6.52
C LEU A 220 18.63 -3.04 5.76
N ALA A 221 18.59 -3.18 4.44
CA ALA A 221 19.78 -3.14 3.59
C ALA A 221 20.20 -1.71 3.21
N ASP A 222 19.31 -0.73 3.28
CA ASP A 222 19.61 0.67 2.93
C ASP A 222 20.24 1.41 4.12
N PRO A 223 21.56 1.64 4.14
CA PRO A 223 22.24 2.34 5.23
C PRO A 223 21.89 3.84 5.27
N ASP A 224 21.44 4.40 4.15
CA ASP A 224 21.14 5.83 3.99
C ASP A 224 19.65 6.13 4.26
N LEU A 225 18.83 5.11 4.51
CA LEU A 225 17.45 5.29 4.94
C LEU A 225 17.41 5.74 6.41
N PRO A 226 17.02 7.00 6.68
CA PRO A 226 16.99 7.48 8.05
C PRO A 226 15.90 6.78 8.88
N PRO A 227 16.06 6.72 10.21
CA PRO A 227 14.97 6.35 11.10
C PRO A 227 13.75 7.25 10.91
N GLY A 228 12.56 6.71 11.06
CA GLY A 228 11.33 7.45 10.85
C GLY A 228 10.26 6.63 10.10
N LEU A 229 9.23 7.34 9.67
CA LEU A 229 8.10 6.77 8.93
C LEU A 229 8.28 7.03 7.42
N ILE A 230 8.26 5.95 6.65
CA ILE A 230 8.27 6.00 5.18
C ILE A 230 7.15 5.13 4.62
N THR A 231 6.57 5.52 3.49
CA THR A 231 5.60 4.67 2.79
C THR A 231 6.32 3.61 1.95
N PHE A 232 5.64 2.49 1.72
CA PHE A 232 6.19 1.44 0.84
C PHE A 232 6.40 1.93 -0.60
N ALA A 233 5.58 2.87 -1.07
CA ALA A 233 5.76 3.50 -2.38
C ALA A 233 7.07 4.31 -2.44
N GLU A 234 7.31 5.19 -1.46
CA GLU A 234 8.55 5.97 -1.37
C GLU A 234 9.79 5.08 -1.24
N LEU A 235 9.68 3.98 -0.48
CA LEU A 235 10.78 3.01 -0.36
C LEU A 235 11.10 2.34 -1.69
N LEU A 236 10.08 1.98 -2.49
CA LEU A 236 10.27 1.41 -3.83
C LEU A 236 10.89 2.43 -4.79
N ASP A 237 10.46 3.69 -4.75
CA ASP A 237 11.01 4.76 -5.58
C ASP A 237 12.50 4.99 -5.27
N ARG A 238 12.90 4.99 -4.00
CA ARG A 238 14.30 5.06 -3.59
C ARG A 238 15.12 3.91 -4.19
N ALA A 239 14.64 2.67 -4.01
CA ALA A 239 15.34 1.49 -4.50
C ALA A 239 15.51 1.45 -6.04
N THR A 240 14.65 2.15 -6.80
CA THR A 240 14.76 2.24 -8.26
C THR A 240 15.68 3.37 -8.73
N THR A 241 15.83 4.43 -7.94
CA THR A 241 16.71 5.57 -8.27
C THR A 241 18.17 5.30 -7.93
N ASP A 242 18.43 4.47 -6.91
CA ASP A 242 19.79 4.16 -6.45
C ASP A 242 20.45 2.99 -7.21
N THR A 243 19.75 2.35 -8.16
CA THR A 243 20.39 1.37 -9.04
C THR A 243 21.15 2.12 -10.12
N PRO A 244 22.51 2.14 -10.10
CA PRO A 244 23.25 2.67 -11.23
C PRO A 244 22.82 1.88 -12.46
N THR A 245 22.53 2.55 -13.56
CA THR A 245 22.42 1.93 -14.88
C THR A 245 23.79 1.35 -15.24
N GLY A 246 24.15 0.26 -14.54
CA GLY A 246 25.37 -0.51 -14.74
C GLY A 246 25.26 -1.25 -16.05
N ASP A 247 26.04 -0.79 -16.98
CA ASP A 247 26.62 -1.43 -18.17
C ASP A 247 26.32 -2.95 -18.25
N GLN A 248 25.23 -3.30 -18.89
CA GLN A 248 25.05 -4.67 -19.40
C GLN A 248 25.75 -4.74 -20.74
N ARG A 249 27.04 -5.13 -20.69
CA ARG A 249 27.75 -5.68 -21.85
C ARG A 249 27.46 -7.16 -22.00
#